data_ae57aa23a1960708cff2582bedb27011
#
_entry.id   ae57aa23a1960708cff2582bedb27011
#
_cell.length_a   1.000
_cell.length_b   1.000
_cell.length_c   1.000
_cell.angle_alpha   90.00
_cell.angle_beta   90.00
_cell.angle_gamma   90.00
#
_symmetry.space_group_name_H-M   'P 1'
#
loop_
_entity.id
_entity.type
_entity.pdbx_description
1 polymer ?
#
loop_
_entity_poly.entity_id
_entity_poly.type
_entity_poly.pdbx_seq_one_letter_code
_entity_poly.pdbx_strand_id
1 'polypeptide(L)'
;ASDVYKRQHYPAGDFLDESGRVVGTHNGAVRYTIGQRKGLGLAMGAPVYVCGKDMQANTVTVGPEEMLFDRIVYADEVNWIAIPELTGPLRVTARTRYHQVEQAATVYPAECGFRLEFDQPQRAPTPGQAVVLYQGDTVLGGGTITRVEK
;
A
#
# COMPACT_ATOMS: atom_id res chain seq x y z
N ALA A 1 16.11 26.44 11.33
CA ALA A 1 14.86 25.89 10.80
C ALA A 1 14.93 24.36 10.61
N SER A 2 16.04 23.84 10.07
CA SER A 2 16.21 22.40 9.91
C SER A 2 16.28 21.66 11.24
N ASP A 3 16.79 22.32 12.29
CA ASP A 3 16.87 21.74 13.64
C ASP A 3 15.48 21.51 14.26
N VAL A 4 14.49 22.28 13.86
CA VAL A 4 13.12 22.10 14.34
C VAL A 4 12.58 20.74 13.89
N TYR A 5 12.85 20.36 12.64
CA TYR A 5 12.44 19.06 12.12
C TYR A 5 13.18 17.91 12.80
N LYS A 6 14.48 18.07 13.00
CA LYS A 6 15.30 17.06 13.66
C LYS A 6 14.91 16.83 15.14
N ARG A 7 14.36 17.86 15.77
CA ARG A 7 13.92 17.80 17.15
C ARG A 7 12.44 17.48 17.31
N GLN A 8 11.74 17.30 16.19
CA GLN A 8 10.33 16.95 16.27
C GLN A 8 10.18 15.57 16.90
N HIS A 9 9.44 15.53 17.99
CA HIS A 9 9.13 14.30 18.70
C HIS A 9 7.79 13.77 18.24
N TYR A 10 7.75 12.49 17.90
CA TYR A 10 6.52 11.80 17.63
C TYR A 10 6.14 10.99 18.88
N PRO A 11 4.86 10.93 19.22
CA PRO A 11 4.45 10.14 20.37
C PRO A 11 4.80 8.66 20.18
N ALA A 12 5.18 8.01 21.28
CA ALA A 12 5.38 6.56 21.26
C ALA A 12 4.04 5.85 21.08
N GLY A 13 4.09 4.71 20.41
CA GLY A 13 2.92 3.89 20.18
C GLY A 13 3.29 2.41 20.21
N ASP A 14 2.33 1.57 19.89
CA ASP A 14 2.50 0.12 19.99
C ASP A 14 2.77 -0.52 18.63
N PHE A 15 3.70 -1.48 18.62
CA PHE A 15 3.74 -2.50 17.56
C PHE A 15 2.74 -3.59 17.92
N LEU A 16 1.90 -3.93 16.95
CA LEU A 16 0.91 -4.99 17.07
C LEU A 16 1.27 -6.14 16.15
N ASP A 17 0.98 -7.38 16.57
CA ASP A 17 1.08 -8.52 15.66
C ASP A 17 -0.21 -8.66 14.84
N GLU A 18 -0.28 -9.70 14.03
CA GLU A 18 -1.42 -9.99 13.17
C GLU A 18 -2.72 -10.26 13.92
N SER A 19 -2.63 -10.60 15.20
CA SER A 19 -3.80 -10.83 16.05
C SER A 19 -4.21 -9.59 16.86
N GLY A 20 -3.43 -8.49 16.75
CA GLY A 20 -3.66 -7.26 17.50
C GLY A 20 -2.98 -7.22 18.85
N ARG A 21 -2.12 -8.19 19.16
CA ARG A 21 -1.37 -8.21 20.42
C ARG A 21 -0.20 -7.22 20.35
N VAL A 22 0.03 -6.50 21.44
CA VAL A 22 1.18 -5.61 21.56
C VAL A 22 2.46 -6.45 21.68
N VAL A 23 3.41 -6.23 20.76
CA VAL A 23 4.70 -6.94 20.72
C VAL A 23 5.90 -6.02 20.89
N GLY A 24 5.70 -4.73 21.03
CA GLY A 24 6.75 -3.77 21.22
C GLY A 24 6.24 -2.35 21.20
N THR A 25 7.17 -1.40 21.31
CA THR A 25 6.88 0.03 21.31
C THR A 25 7.73 0.72 20.25
N HIS A 26 7.13 1.68 19.55
CA HIS A 26 7.82 2.50 18.55
C HIS A 26 7.75 3.98 18.88
N ASN A 27 8.48 4.79 18.10
CA ASN A 27 8.62 6.23 18.31
C ASN A 27 7.83 7.05 17.29
N GLY A 28 6.71 6.55 16.83
CA GLY A 28 5.82 7.24 15.89
C GLY A 28 5.57 6.44 14.63
N ALA A 29 4.31 6.13 14.36
CA ALA A 29 3.91 5.33 13.19
C ALA A 29 4.35 5.97 11.88
N VAL A 30 4.44 7.30 11.82
CA VAL A 30 4.87 8.03 10.63
C VAL A 30 6.29 7.68 10.18
N ARG A 31 7.13 7.17 11.07
CA ARG A 31 8.52 6.81 10.78
C ARG A 31 8.66 5.48 10.05
N TYR A 32 7.60 4.73 9.91
CA TYR A 32 7.63 3.37 9.38
C TYR A 32 6.97 3.30 8.02
N THR A 33 7.48 2.40 7.18
CA THR A 33 7.00 2.21 5.80
C THR A 33 6.51 0.77 5.64
N ILE A 34 5.40 0.59 4.96
CA ILE A 34 4.88 -0.75 4.65
C ILE A 34 5.95 -1.52 3.87
N GLY A 35 6.24 -2.73 4.32
CA GLY A 35 7.30 -3.58 3.76
C GLY A 35 8.64 -3.44 4.46
N GLN A 36 8.79 -2.50 5.38
CA GLN A 36 10.04 -2.30 6.13
C GLN A 36 10.35 -3.51 7.01
N ARG A 37 11.59 -3.94 6.98
CA ARG A 37 12.08 -5.06 7.80
C ARG A 37 13.08 -4.61 8.86
N LYS A 38 13.98 -3.67 8.51
CA LYS A 38 15.07 -3.23 9.38
C LYS A 38 14.63 -2.09 10.28
N GLY A 39 15.30 -1.95 11.42
CA GLY A 39 15.10 -0.83 12.32
C GLY A 39 13.84 -0.90 13.17
N LEU A 40 13.23 -2.08 13.29
CA LEU A 40 12.01 -2.24 14.09
C LEU A 40 12.31 -2.42 15.58
N GLY A 41 13.50 -2.92 15.91
CA GLY A 41 13.89 -3.15 17.31
C GLY A 41 13.13 -4.28 17.98
N LEU A 42 12.57 -5.20 17.20
CA LEU A 42 11.79 -6.34 17.70
C LEU A 42 12.61 -7.62 17.65
N ALA A 43 12.56 -8.39 18.74
CA ALA A 43 13.21 -9.69 18.85
C ALA A 43 12.15 -10.77 18.81
N MET A 44 11.71 -11.16 17.62
CA MET A 44 10.60 -12.09 17.44
C MET A 44 11.01 -13.47 16.93
N GLY A 45 12.30 -13.76 16.90
CA GLY A 45 12.79 -15.07 16.49
C GLY A 45 12.72 -15.37 15.00
N ALA A 46 11.93 -14.64 14.25
CA ALA A 46 11.77 -14.74 12.80
C ALA A 46 11.69 -13.33 12.21
N PRO A 47 12.03 -13.15 10.93
CA PRO A 47 11.88 -11.84 10.29
C PRO A 47 10.41 -11.39 10.29
N VAL A 48 10.20 -10.12 10.67
CA VAL A 48 8.90 -9.48 10.58
C VAL A 48 8.97 -8.22 9.74
N TYR A 49 7.85 -7.84 9.17
CA TYR A 49 7.74 -6.72 8.26
C TYR A 49 6.61 -5.80 8.73
N VAL A 50 6.72 -4.51 8.43
CA VAL A 50 5.61 -3.58 8.63
C VAL A 50 4.54 -3.92 7.62
N CYS A 51 3.39 -4.39 8.11
CA CYS A 51 2.27 -4.83 7.28
C CYS A 51 1.14 -3.81 7.21
N GLY A 52 1.06 -2.91 8.18
CA GLY A 52 0.05 -1.87 8.22
C GLY A 52 0.38 -0.81 9.24
N LYS A 53 -0.31 0.31 9.15
CA LYS A 53 -0.19 1.42 10.10
C LYS A 53 -1.55 2.04 10.32
N ASP A 54 -1.80 2.46 11.56
CA ASP A 54 -2.95 3.29 11.90
C ASP A 54 -2.40 4.60 12.50
N MET A 55 -2.48 5.67 11.72
CA MET A 55 -1.92 6.95 12.12
C MET A 55 -2.72 7.60 13.26
N GLN A 56 -4.02 7.35 13.32
CA GLN A 56 -4.86 7.88 14.39
C GLN A 56 -4.59 7.20 15.72
N ALA A 57 -4.52 5.88 15.71
CA ALA A 57 -4.19 5.08 16.88
C ALA A 57 -2.69 5.07 17.19
N ASN A 58 -1.86 5.55 16.26
CA ASN A 58 -0.41 5.54 16.36
C ASN A 58 0.14 4.12 16.57
N THR A 59 -0.40 3.16 15.83
CA THR A 59 0.02 1.76 15.87
C THR A 59 0.65 1.33 14.55
N VAL A 60 1.57 0.37 14.66
CA VAL A 60 2.22 -0.27 13.50
C VAL A 60 1.99 -1.76 13.63
N THR A 61 1.40 -2.36 12.62
CA THR A 61 1.18 -3.81 12.57
C THR A 61 2.34 -4.48 11.88
N VAL A 62 2.88 -5.52 12.50
CA VAL A 62 3.99 -6.30 11.96
C VAL A 62 3.57 -7.75 11.81
N GLY A 63 4.20 -8.45 10.88
CA GLY A 63 3.91 -9.85 10.65
C GLY A 63 4.85 -10.47 9.63
N PRO A 64 4.58 -11.72 9.23
CA PRO A 64 5.37 -12.41 8.23
C PRO A 64 5.19 -11.76 6.85
N GLU A 65 6.11 -12.06 5.94
CA GLU A 65 6.12 -11.47 4.60
C GLU A 65 4.81 -11.75 3.83
N GLU A 66 4.20 -12.91 4.06
CA GLU A 66 2.94 -13.28 3.39
C GLU A 66 1.82 -12.27 3.62
N MET A 67 1.84 -11.58 4.74
CA MET A 67 0.85 -10.55 5.04
C MET A 67 0.98 -9.28 4.19
N LEU A 68 2.10 -9.12 3.50
CA LEU A 68 2.31 -7.97 2.62
C LEU A 68 1.58 -8.09 1.28
N PHE A 69 1.12 -9.28 0.92
CA PHE A 69 0.57 -9.53 -0.40
C PHE A 69 -0.93 -9.27 -0.45
N ASP A 70 -1.34 -8.44 -1.37
CA ASP A 70 -2.72 -8.09 -1.62
C ASP A 70 -3.02 -8.24 -3.11
N ARG A 71 -4.25 -8.59 -3.44
CA ARG A 71 -4.68 -8.82 -4.82
C ARG A 71 -5.61 -7.74 -5.33
N ILE A 72 -6.31 -7.05 -4.44
CA ILE A 72 -7.33 -6.08 -4.80
C ILE A 72 -6.89 -4.69 -4.34
N VAL A 73 -6.97 -3.73 -5.25
CA VAL A 73 -6.58 -2.33 -5.00
C VAL A 73 -7.75 -1.43 -5.39
N TYR A 74 -8.11 -0.54 -4.49
CA TYR A 74 -9.08 0.53 -4.76
C TYR A 74 -8.31 1.83 -4.97
N ALA A 75 -8.72 2.60 -5.96
CA ALA A 75 -8.09 3.88 -6.27
C ALA A 75 -9.14 4.95 -6.55
N ASP A 76 -8.81 6.18 -6.20
CA ASP A 76 -9.55 7.37 -6.58
C ASP A 76 -8.62 8.37 -7.28
N GLU A 77 -9.04 9.63 -7.40
CA GLU A 77 -8.29 10.65 -8.15
C GLU A 77 -7.91 10.16 -9.54
N VAL A 78 -8.87 9.50 -10.20
CA VAL A 78 -8.63 8.79 -11.44
C VAL A 78 -8.51 9.75 -12.60
N ASN A 79 -7.49 9.52 -13.43
CA ASN A 79 -7.29 10.23 -14.68
C ASN A 79 -7.28 9.20 -15.83
N TRP A 80 -8.32 9.21 -16.65
CA TRP A 80 -8.38 8.38 -17.85
C TRP A 80 -7.74 9.14 -19.02
N ILE A 81 -6.81 8.49 -19.70
CA ILE A 81 -6.03 9.08 -20.80
C ILE A 81 -6.52 8.55 -22.14
N ALA A 82 -6.59 7.23 -22.29
CA ALA A 82 -6.92 6.58 -23.56
C ALA A 82 -8.42 6.32 -23.73
N ILE A 83 -9.20 6.42 -22.67
CA ILE A 83 -10.67 6.25 -22.70
C ILE A 83 -11.33 7.42 -21.97
N PRO A 84 -12.57 7.78 -22.35
CA PRO A 84 -13.29 8.87 -21.66
C PRO A 84 -13.72 8.48 -20.25
N GLU A 85 -14.11 7.23 -20.04
CA GLU A 85 -14.49 6.70 -18.74
C GLU A 85 -14.49 5.17 -18.79
N LEU A 86 -14.50 4.55 -17.62
CA LEU A 86 -14.61 3.10 -17.49
C LEU A 86 -16.08 2.75 -17.25
N THR A 87 -16.68 1.96 -18.15
CA THR A 87 -18.09 1.60 -18.10
C THR A 87 -18.35 0.17 -17.67
N GLY A 88 -17.31 -0.67 -17.60
CA GLY A 88 -17.41 -2.06 -17.21
C GLY A 88 -16.04 -2.68 -17.02
N PRO A 89 -15.97 -3.99 -16.71
CA PRO A 89 -14.70 -4.67 -16.54
C PRO A 89 -13.83 -4.58 -17.79
N LEU A 90 -12.53 -4.37 -17.57
CA LEU A 90 -11.56 -4.27 -18.66
C LEU A 90 -10.26 -4.98 -18.27
N ARG A 91 -9.75 -5.83 -19.15
CA ARG A 91 -8.46 -6.46 -18.94
C ARG A 91 -7.33 -5.47 -19.23
N VAL A 92 -6.42 -5.36 -18.29
CA VAL A 92 -5.30 -4.40 -18.34
C VAL A 92 -4.04 -5.06 -17.80
N THR A 93 -2.91 -4.37 -17.92
CA THR A 93 -1.76 -4.57 -17.06
C THR A 93 -1.61 -3.33 -16.19
N ALA A 94 -1.02 -3.51 -15.02
CA ALA A 94 -0.93 -2.42 -14.05
C ALA A 94 0.36 -2.52 -13.25
N ARG A 95 0.83 -1.37 -12.78
CA ARG A 95 1.92 -1.32 -11.80
C ARG A 95 1.62 -0.27 -10.73
N THR A 96 2.05 -0.58 -9.53
CA THR A 96 1.88 0.29 -8.36
C THR A 96 3.20 0.93 -7.92
N ARG A 97 4.31 0.57 -8.57
CA ARG A 97 5.65 1.11 -8.27
C ARG A 97 6.40 1.38 -9.56
N TYR A 98 7.23 2.41 -9.57
CA TYR A 98 7.95 2.87 -10.73
C TYR A 98 8.82 1.79 -11.40
N HIS A 99 9.52 0.98 -10.61
CA HIS A 99 10.41 -0.06 -11.12
C HIS A 99 9.77 -1.44 -11.23
N GLN A 100 8.48 -1.54 -11.00
CA GLN A 100 7.77 -2.80 -11.09
C GLN A 100 7.47 -3.15 -12.53
N VAL A 101 7.58 -4.44 -12.88
CA VAL A 101 7.06 -4.96 -14.13
C VAL A 101 5.53 -4.93 -14.07
N GLU A 102 4.88 -4.55 -15.17
CA GLU A 102 3.42 -4.55 -15.27
C GLU A 102 2.86 -5.94 -14.99
N GLN A 103 1.79 -6.00 -14.23
CA GLN A 103 1.14 -7.26 -13.85
C GLN A 103 -0.28 -7.30 -14.41
N ALA A 104 -0.69 -8.48 -14.86
CA ALA A 104 -2.02 -8.70 -15.40
C ALA A 104 -3.10 -8.48 -14.34
N ALA A 105 -4.16 -7.78 -14.72
CA ALA A 105 -5.24 -7.43 -13.83
C ALA A 105 -6.53 -7.15 -14.60
N THR A 106 -7.63 -7.05 -13.86
CA THR A 106 -8.91 -6.58 -14.38
C THR A 106 -9.34 -5.36 -13.59
N VAL A 107 -9.68 -4.29 -14.29
CA VAL A 107 -10.18 -3.07 -13.68
C VAL A 107 -11.70 -3.00 -13.79
N TYR A 108 -12.35 -2.61 -12.70
CA TYR A 108 -13.81 -2.47 -12.59
C TYR A 108 -14.16 -1.05 -12.20
N PRO A 109 -15.28 -0.52 -12.72
CA PRO A 109 -15.77 0.77 -12.22
C PRO A 109 -16.13 0.66 -10.74
N ALA A 110 -15.87 1.71 -9.98
CA ALA A 110 -16.24 1.82 -8.57
C ALA A 110 -16.81 3.21 -8.32
N GLU A 111 -17.45 3.38 -7.17
CA GLU A 111 -18.21 4.59 -6.85
C GLU A 111 -17.37 5.87 -6.96
N CYS A 112 -16.15 5.84 -6.43
CA CYS A 112 -15.27 7.02 -6.40
C CYS A 112 -14.02 6.86 -7.28
N GLY A 113 -13.97 5.84 -8.13
CA GLY A 113 -12.79 5.58 -8.93
C GLY A 113 -12.83 4.21 -9.57
N PHE A 114 -11.85 3.35 -9.25
CA PHE A 114 -11.87 2.00 -9.78
C PHE A 114 -11.42 0.98 -8.73
N ARG A 115 -11.82 -0.27 -8.97
CA ARG A 115 -11.31 -1.44 -8.27
C ARG A 115 -10.46 -2.24 -9.24
N LEU A 116 -9.24 -2.55 -8.84
CA LEU A 116 -8.29 -3.31 -9.65
C LEU A 116 -8.04 -4.65 -8.99
N GLU A 117 -8.32 -5.74 -9.70
CA GLU A 117 -8.05 -7.09 -9.22
C GLU A 117 -6.91 -7.67 -10.02
N PHE A 118 -5.78 -7.87 -9.35
CA PHE A 118 -4.62 -8.52 -9.97
C PHE A 118 -4.87 -10.03 -10.08
N ASP A 119 -4.35 -10.62 -11.14
CA ASP A 119 -4.40 -12.08 -11.31
C ASP A 119 -3.57 -12.79 -10.25
N GLN A 120 -2.46 -12.17 -9.84
CA GLN A 120 -1.57 -12.68 -8.80
C GLN A 120 -1.42 -11.67 -7.68
N PRO A 121 -1.24 -12.11 -6.42
CA PRO A 121 -0.99 -11.19 -5.32
C PRO A 121 0.21 -10.30 -5.59
N GLN A 122 0.14 -9.05 -5.13
CA GLN A 122 1.19 -8.04 -5.28
C GLN A 122 1.78 -7.72 -3.93
N ARG A 123 3.10 -7.51 -3.89
CA ARG A 123 3.80 -7.21 -2.65
C ARG A 123 3.61 -5.75 -2.26
N ALA A 124 2.98 -5.55 -1.11
CA ALA A 124 2.87 -4.26 -0.42
C ALA A 124 2.32 -3.09 -1.27
N PRO A 125 1.21 -3.27 -2.03
CA PRO A 125 0.55 -2.10 -2.57
C PRO A 125 0.04 -1.26 -1.40
N THR A 126 0.24 0.04 -1.46
CA THR A 126 0.07 0.90 -0.28
C THR A 126 -0.81 2.09 -0.60
N PRO A 127 -1.78 2.45 0.27
CA PRO A 127 -2.53 3.69 0.12
C PRO A 127 -1.59 4.89 -0.03
N GLY A 128 -1.94 5.79 -0.95
CA GLY A 128 -1.13 6.94 -1.31
C GLY A 128 -0.20 6.73 -2.50
N GLN A 129 0.07 5.49 -2.89
CA GLN A 129 0.85 5.21 -4.09
C GLN A 129 0.00 5.41 -5.34
N ALA A 130 0.65 5.83 -6.42
CA ALA A 130 0.02 5.89 -7.74
C ALA A 130 -0.07 4.48 -8.33
N VAL A 131 -1.18 4.21 -9.00
CA VAL A 131 -1.33 3.02 -9.83
C VAL A 131 -1.55 3.44 -11.27
N VAL A 132 -0.83 2.81 -12.19
CA VAL A 132 -0.90 3.12 -13.62
C VAL A 132 -1.41 1.89 -14.36
N LEU A 133 -2.38 2.10 -15.24
CA LEU A 133 -3.03 1.07 -16.02
C LEU A 133 -2.59 1.16 -17.48
N TYR A 134 -2.35 0.00 -18.08
CA TYR A 134 -1.88 -0.10 -19.47
C TYR A 134 -2.74 -1.07 -20.27
N GLN A 135 -2.87 -0.79 -21.54
CA GLN A 135 -3.37 -1.74 -22.54
C GLN A 135 -2.33 -1.85 -23.64
N GLY A 136 -1.60 -2.97 -23.66
CA GLY A 136 -0.42 -3.10 -24.53
C GLY A 136 0.59 -2.02 -24.18
N ASP A 137 1.02 -1.24 -25.16
CA ASP A 137 1.98 -0.15 -24.98
C ASP A 137 1.31 1.19 -24.63
N THR A 138 -0.01 1.21 -24.50
CA THR A 138 -0.78 2.43 -24.29
C THR A 138 -1.06 2.61 -22.81
N VAL A 139 -0.78 3.79 -22.29
CA VAL A 139 -1.21 4.19 -20.95
C VAL A 139 -2.71 4.45 -20.99
N LEU A 140 -3.49 3.63 -20.30
CA LEU A 140 -4.93 3.75 -20.25
C LEU A 140 -5.37 4.87 -19.33
N GLY A 141 -4.71 4.98 -18.19
CA GLY A 141 -5.01 5.94 -17.13
C GLY A 141 -4.38 5.51 -15.83
N GLY A 142 -4.82 6.10 -14.74
CA GLY A 142 -4.33 5.77 -13.41
C GLY A 142 -5.09 6.46 -12.32
N GLY A 143 -4.65 6.24 -11.09
CA GLY A 143 -5.22 6.86 -9.91
C GLY A 143 -4.31 6.72 -8.72
N THR A 144 -4.84 7.07 -7.56
CA THR A 144 -4.14 6.98 -6.27
C THR A 144 -4.80 5.90 -5.42
N ILE A 145 -4.01 4.97 -4.90
CA ILE A 145 -4.52 3.89 -4.07
C ILE A 145 -5.10 4.46 -2.78
N THR A 146 -6.32 4.06 -2.45
CA THR A 146 -6.99 4.43 -1.19
C THR A 146 -7.09 3.27 -0.23
N ARG A 147 -7.20 2.03 -0.75
CA ARG A 147 -7.41 0.84 0.06
C ARG A 147 -6.92 -0.39 -0.68
N VAL A 148 -6.48 -1.39 0.07
CA VAL A 148 -6.07 -2.69 -0.48
C VAL A 148 -6.80 -3.82 0.24
N GLU A 149 -6.98 -4.96 -0.45
CA GLU A 149 -7.60 -6.16 0.10
C GLU A 149 -6.87 -7.41 -0.38
N LYS A 150 -6.96 -8.48 0.41
CA LYS A 150 -6.36 -9.78 0.09
C LYS A 150 -6.94 -10.44 -1.15
#